data_8652c9a538691fb67b41fdc92b1413f4
#
_entry.id   8652c9a538691fb67b41fdc92b1413f4
#
_cell.length_a   1.000
_cell.length_b   1.000
_cell.length_c   1.000
_cell.angle_alpha   90.00
_cell.angle_beta   90.00
_cell.angle_gamma   90.00
#
_symmetry.space_group_name_H-M   'P 1'
#
loop_
_entity.id
_entity.type
_entity.pdbx_description
1 polymer ?
#
loop_
_entity_poly.entity_id
_entity_poly.type
_entity_poly.pdbx_seq_one_letter_code
_entity_poly.pdbx_strand_id
1 'polypeptide(L)'
;MMVDIYLVGVGGQGIITASKIIGDAAILGEKNILLSETHGMAQRGGSVVCTARIGDVQSPLIPDGGADLILSFELLETLRSLCKANSGTVVITSTERIVPLSVSTQKLKYPTAEEVKIEVERIAKRFLPIDARKLAEEAAVPMSSNIVMIGALAGTGTTGLERRHFEKAIEMNIPRWVPENLDAFAKGFEVTSRWSRA
;
A
#
# COMPACT_ATOMS: atom_id res chain seq x y z
N MET A 1 14.02 -14.74 -4.70
CA MET A 1 13.58 -13.43 -5.25
C MET A 1 13.41 -12.49 -4.05
N MET A 2 13.96 -11.32 -4.11
CA MET A 2 13.81 -10.27 -3.10
C MET A 2 12.80 -9.26 -3.62
N VAL A 3 11.91 -8.78 -2.73
CA VAL A 3 10.91 -7.75 -3.07
C VAL A 3 10.82 -6.74 -1.95
N ASP A 4 11.05 -5.49 -2.27
CA ASP A 4 11.07 -4.35 -1.35
C ASP A 4 9.81 -3.51 -1.51
N ILE A 5 8.93 -3.55 -0.50
CA ILE A 5 7.64 -2.85 -0.49
C ILE A 5 7.69 -1.71 0.52
N TYR A 6 7.49 -0.49 0.03
CA TYR A 6 7.40 0.71 0.86
C TYR A 6 5.93 1.11 1.02
N LEU A 7 5.42 1.03 2.25
CA LEU A 7 4.03 1.39 2.59
C LEU A 7 4.02 2.77 3.23
N VAL A 8 3.17 3.65 2.76
CA VAL A 8 3.08 5.02 3.28
C VAL A 8 1.64 5.52 3.29
N GLY A 9 1.31 6.33 4.29
CA GLY A 9 0.00 6.96 4.39
C GLY A 9 -0.12 7.82 5.63
N VAL A 10 -1.35 8.16 5.97
CA VAL A 10 -1.68 8.99 7.14
C VAL A 10 -2.15 8.12 8.30
N GLY A 11 -1.77 8.46 9.50
CA GLY A 11 -2.17 7.74 10.72
C GLY A 11 -3.70 7.61 10.83
N GLY A 12 -4.17 6.38 10.97
CA GLY A 12 -5.60 6.02 10.97
C GLY A 12 -6.05 5.25 9.72
N GLN A 13 -5.25 5.19 8.64
CA GLN A 13 -5.59 4.48 7.40
C GLN A 13 -5.29 2.96 7.43
N GLY A 14 -4.84 2.42 8.57
CA GLY A 14 -4.58 0.99 8.70
C GLY A 14 -3.31 0.49 8.01
N ILE A 15 -2.28 1.35 7.83
CA ILE A 15 -1.00 1.00 7.19
C ILE A 15 -0.29 -0.11 7.97
N ILE A 16 -0.29 -0.04 9.31
CA ILE A 16 0.30 -1.05 10.19
C ILE A 16 -0.41 -2.39 10.03
N THR A 17 -1.75 -2.37 9.98
CA THR A 17 -2.54 -3.57 9.73
C THR A 17 -2.21 -4.17 8.36
N ALA A 18 -2.06 -3.32 7.34
CA ALA A 18 -1.68 -3.77 5.99
C ALA A 18 -0.27 -4.41 6.00
N SER A 19 0.70 -3.77 6.65
CA SER A 19 2.06 -4.31 6.82
C SER A 19 2.05 -5.68 7.49
N LYS A 20 1.27 -5.83 8.57
CA LYS A 20 1.12 -7.11 9.28
C LYS A 20 0.50 -8.19 8.40
N ILE A 21 -0.58 -7.88 7.67
CA ILE A 21 -1.22 -8.84 6.75
C ILE A 21 -0.25 -9.29 5.66
N ILE A 22 0.55 -8.38 5.11
CA ILE A 22 1.59 -8.73 4.12
C ILE A 22 2.64 -9.64 4.76
N GLY A 23 3.02 -9.36 6.02
CA GLY A 23 3.94 -10.19 6.79
C GLY A 23 3.43 -11.61 6.97
N ASP A 24 2.21 -11.75 7.45
CA ASP A 24 1.58 -13.04 7.68
C ASP A 24 1.38 -13.80 6.36
N ALA A 25 1.01 -13.10 5.27
CA ALA A 25 0.89 -13.71 3.95
C ALA A 25 2.24 -14.24 3.44
N ALA A 26 3.35 -13.54 3.70
CA ALA A 26 4.69 -14.00 3.33
C ALA A 26 5.08 -15.25 4.13
N ILE A 27 4.81 -15.28 5.43
CA ILE A 27 5.06 -16.45 6.29
C ILE A 27 4.22 -17.66 5.82
N LEU A 28 2.94 -17.45 5.50
CA LEU A 28 2.07 -18.50 4.95
C LEU A 28 2.55 -19.01 3.58
N GLY A 29 3.22 -18.15 2.82
CA GLY A 29 3.87 -18.50 1.54
C GLY A 29 5.31 -19.02 1.69
N GLU A 30 5.72 -19.37 2.92
CA GLU A 30 7.06 -19.88 3.23
C GLU A 30 8.20 -18.94 2.76
N LYS A 31 7.98 -17.62 2.85
CA LYS A 31 8.98 -16.61 2.51
C LYS A 31 9.52 -15.95 3.77
N ASN A 32 10.83 -15.71 3.78
CA ASN A 32 11.43 -14.83 4.77
C ASN A 32 10.92 -13.40 4.55
N ILE A 33 10.69 -12.67 5.64
CA ILE A 33 10.26 -11.27 5.59
C ILE A 33 10.84 -10.50 6.76
N LEU A 34 11.28 -9.27 6.51
CA LEU A 34 11.56 -8.27 7.53
C LEU A 34 10.58 -7.11 7.40
N LEU A 35 9.98 -6.74 8.52
CA LEU A 35 9.08 -5.60 8.64
C LEU A 35 9.73 -4.52 9.49
N SER A 36 9.47 -3.27 9.17
CA SER A 36 9.76 -2.12 10.03
C SER A 36 8.60 -1.14 9.99
N GLU A 37 8.37 -0.49 11.12
CA GLU A 37 7.33 0.52 11.27
C GLU A 37 7.98 1.79 11.83
N THR A 38 7.76 2.91 11.17
CA THR A 38 8.19 4.22 11.64
C THR A 38 6.97 5.09 11.88
N HIS A 39 6.77 5.44 13.13
CA HIS A 39 5.69 6.32 13.55
C HIS A 39 6.23 7.72 13.80
N GLY A 40 5.59 8.71 13.16
CA GLY A 40 5.80 10.11 13.54
C GLY A 40 5.21 10.42 14.94
N MET A 41 5.59 11.56 15.53
CA MET A 41 5.06 11.98 16.85
C MET A 41 3.53 12.17 16.87
N ALA A 42 2.89 12.38 15.73
CA ALA A 42 1.44 12.45 15.60
C ALA A 42 0.85 11.10 15.17
N GLN A 43 0.35 10.32 16.12
CA GLN A 43 -0.31 9.03 15.85
C GLN A 43 -1.62 9.18 15.05
N ARG A 44 -2.22 10.38 15.00
CA ARG A 44 -3.37 10.70 14.16
C ARG A 44 -3.04 11.88 13.25
N GLY A 45 -3.23 11.69 11.94
CA GLY A 45 -2.99 12.75 10.94
C GLY A 45 -1.52 13.00 10.59
N GLY A 46 -0.55 12.26 11.17
CA GLY A 46 0.85 12.27 10.79
C GLY A 46 1.18 11.21 9.74
N SER A 47 2.30 11.39 9.03
CA SER A 47 2.81 10.37 8.10
C SER A 47 3.21 9.11 8.86
N VAL A 48 2.79 7.96 8.34
CA VAL A 48 3.16 6.62 8.83
C VAL A 48 3.83 5.89 7.69
N VAL A 49 4.98 5.30 7.99
CA VAL A 49 5.76 4.53 7.04
C VAL A 49 5.98 3.12 7.59
N CYS A 50 5.73 2.12 6.76
CA CYS A 50 6.15 0.75 7.02
C CYS A 50 6.99 0.26 5.84
N THR A 51 7.91 -0.66 6.11
CA THR A 51 8.62 -1.39 5.07
C THR A 51 8.38 -2.88 5.23
N ALA A 52 8.21 -3.57 4.09
CA ALA A 52 8.10 -5.02 4.05
C ALA A 52 9.10 -5.53 3.01
N ARG A 53 10.14 -6.22 3.45
CA ARG A 53 11.19 -6.77 2.59
C ARG A 53 11.09 -8.29 2.58
N ILE A 54 10.58 -8.84 1.48
CA ILE A 54 10.39 -10.29 1.29
C ILE A 54 11.66 -10.87 0.67
N GLY A 55 12.17 -11.94 1.24
CA GLY A 55 13.37 -12.65 0.78
C GLY A 55 14.48 -12.69 1.83
N ASP A 56 15.67 -13.07 1.41
CA ASP A 56 16.84 -13.17 2.29
C ASP A 56 17.53 -11.80 2.40
N VAL A 57 17.06 -11.00 3.38
CA VAL A 57 17.53 -9.63 3.65
C VAL A 57 18.00 -9.50 5.09
N GLN A 58 19.02 -8.65 5.33
CA GLN A 58 19.63 -8.45 6.64
C GLN A 58 19.20 -7.15 7.33
N SER A 59 18.49 -6.27 6.64
CA SER A 59 18.00 -5.00 7.17
C SER A 59 16.57 -4.75 6.71
N PRO A 60 15.69 -4.24 7.59
CA PRO A 60 14.34 -3.88 7.20
C PRO A 60 14.26 -2.54 6.45
N LEU A 61 15.35 -1.77 6.39
CA LEU A 61 15.37 -0.46 5.76
C LEU A 61 15.54 -0.56 4.25
N ILE A 62 14.69 0.15 3.51
CA ILE A 62 14.79 0.28 2.05
C ILE A 62 15.58 1.57 1.75
N PRO A 63 16.68 1.50 1.00
CA PRO A 63 17.44 2.69 0.60
C PRO A 63 16.64 3.56 -0.38
N ASP A 64 17.10 4.77 -0.63
CA ASP A 64 16.54 5.60 -1.68
C ASP A 64 16.73 4.94 -3.04
N GLY A 65 15.69 4.99 -3.88
CA GLY A 65 15.65 4.28 -5.16
C GLY A 65 15.59 2.74 -5.04
N GLY A 66 15.34 2.18 -3.84
CA GLY A 66 15.39 0.74 -3.61
C GLY A 66 14.04 0.02 -3.59
N ALA A 67 12.92 0.73 -3.70
CA ALA A 67 11.62 0.09 -3.65
C ALA A 67 11.22 -0.55 -4.99
N ASP A 68 10.84 -1.83 -4.96
CA ASP A 68 10.19 -2.49 -6.09
C ASP A 68 8.72 -2.06 -6.21
N LEU A 69 8.09 -1.80 -5.05
CA LEU A 69 6.71 -1.39 -4.96
C LEU A 69 6.51 -0.32 -3.89
N ILE A 70 5.76 0.73 -4.23
CA ILE A 70 5.23 1.70 -3.27
C ILE A 70 3.73 1.49 -3.16
N LEU A 71 3.26 1.17 -1.94
CA LEU A 71 1.85 1.07 -1.60
C LEU A 71 1.46 2.29 -0.78
N SER A 72 0.86 3.26 -1.42
CA SER A 72 0.48 4.53 -0.78
C SER A 72 -1.01 4.61 -0.54
N PHE A 73 -1.38 4.98 0.68
CA PHE A 73 -2.77 5.10 1.10
C PHE A 73 -3.32 6.52 0.94
N GLU A 74 -2.48 7.48 0.48
CA GLU A 74 -2.85 8.89 0.37
C GLU A 74 -1.97 9.61 -0.68
N LEU A 75 -2.58 10.53 -1.45
CA LEU A 75 -1.95 11.18 -2.60
C LEU A 75 -0.68 11.98 -2.26
N LEU A 76 -0.70 12.78 -1.19
CA LEU A 76 0.47 13.58 -0.80
C LEU A 76 1.60 12.69 -0.30
N GLU A 77 1.27 11.63 0.43
CA GLU A 77 2.26 10.67 0.91
C GLU A 77 2.91 9.89 -0.24
N THR A 78 2.19 9.72 -1.36
CA THR A 78 2.79 9.19 -2.61
C THR A 78 3.95 10.07 -3.08
N LEU A 79 3.73 11.38 -3.19
CA LEU A 79 4.80 12.31 -3.60
C LEU A 79 5.99 12.28 -2.63
N ARG A 80 5.72 12.23 -1.32
CA ARG A 80 6.76 12.18 -0.29
C ARG A 80 7.60 10.92 -0.34
N SER A 81 7.04 9.82 -0.86
CA SER A 81 7.71 8.52 -0.97
C SER A 81 8.52 8.33 -2.25
N LEU A 82 8.46 9.27 -3.21
CA LEU A 82 9.11 9.10 -4.52
C LEU A 82 10.64 9.00 -4.45
N CYS A 83 11.27 9.49 -3.37
CA CYS A 83 12.69 9.25 -3.15
C CYS A 83 13.04 7.75 -3.03
N LYS A 84 12.06 6.89 -2.71
CA LYS A 84 12.24 5.44 -2.65
C LYS A 84 12.05 4.75 -4.00
N ALA A 85 11.44 5.43 -4.98
CA ALA A 85 11.17 4.88 -6.30
C ALA A 85 12.40 4.92 -7.22
N ASN A 86 12.40 4.01 -8.20
CA ASN A 86 13.29 3.98 -9.34
C ASN A 86 12.51 3.63 -10.62
N SER A 87 13.19 3.55 -11.76
CA SER A 87 12.57 3.24 -13.06
C SER A 87 11.95 1.84 -13.19
N GLY A 88 12.12 0.97 -12.21
CA GLY A 88 11.50 -0.35 -12.11
C GLY A 88 10.29 -0.38 -11.17
N THR A 89 10.11 0.65 -10.34
CA THR A 89 9.12 0.68 -9.27
C THR A 89 7.68 0.72 -9.80
N VAL A 90 6.80 -0.08 -9.19
CA VAL A 90 5.35 0.03 -9.36
C VAL A 90 4.78 0.84 -8.20
N VAL A 91 4.04 1.91 -8.50
CA VAL A 91 3.38 2.76 -7.49
C VAL A 91 1.88 2.51 -7.52
N ILE A 92 1.35 1.96 -6.44
CA ILE A 92 -0.09 1.80 -6.21
C ILE A 92 -0.51 2.87 -5.20
N THR A 93 -1.49 3.67 -5.55
CA THR A 93 -1.91 4.82 -4.74
C THR A 93 -3.42 4.83 -4.55
N SER A 94 -3.88 4.96 -3.32
CA SER A 94 -5.27 5.34 -3.06
C SER A 94 -5.50 6.79 -3.49
N THR A 95 -6.59 7.03 -4.19
CA THR A 95 -7.01 8.39 -4.57
C THR A 95 -7.65 9.16 -3.40
N GLU A 96 -7.74 8.54 -2.23
CA GLU A 96 -8.26 9.19 -1.02
C GLU A 96 -7.41 10.39 -0.64
N ARG A 97 -8.09 11.47 -0.21
CA ARG A 97 -7.47 12.73 0.18
C ARG A 97 -7.69 12.96 1.67
N ILE A 98 -6.63 12.87 2.43
CA ILE A 98 -6.62 13.27 3.84
C ILE A 98 -5.65 14.43 3.99
N VAL A 99 -6.18 15.66 3.98
CA VAL A 99 -5.35 16.86 4.05
C VAL A 99 -4.63 16.89 5.41
N PRO A 100 -3.29 16.74 5.44
CA PRO A 100 -2.54 16.77 6.69
C PRO A 100 -2.69 18.11 7.39
N LEU A 101 -2.62 18.09 8.73
CA LEU A 101 -2.73 19.31 9.53
C LEU A 101 -1.68 20.37 9.13
N SER A 102 -0.48 19.94 8.78
CA SER A 102 0.60 20.81 8.30
C SER A 102 0.24 21.55 7.01
N VAL A 103 -0.51 20.93 6.10
CA VAL A 103 -0.96 21.58 4.85
C VAL A 103 -2.07 22.57 5.15
N SER A 104 -3.03 22.20 6.00
CA SER A 104 -4.16 23.08 6.35
C SER A 104 -3.73 24.30 7.16
N THR A 105 -2.78 24.16 8.10
CA THR A 105 -2.28 25.27 8.91
C THR A 105 -1.35 26.22 8.16
N GLN A 106 -0.56 25.70 7.23
CA GLN A 106 0.38 26.51 6.42
C GLN A 106 -0.25 27.03 5.12
N LYS A 107 -1.53 26.75 4.86
CA LYS A 107 -2.24 27.13 3.62
C LYS A 107 -1.52 26.67 2.35
N LEU A 108 -0.82 25.53 2.42
CA LEU A 108 -0.15 24.96 1.27
C LEU A 108 -1.16 24.35 0.30
N LYS A 109 -0.86 24.40 -0.99
CA LYS A 109 -1.70 23.77 -2.01
C LYS A 109 -1.56 22.25 -1.88
N TYR A 110 -2.68 21.56 -1.73
CA TYR A 110 -2.74 20.11 -1.79
C TYR A 110 -2.67 19.66 -3.28
N PRO A 111 -1.84 18.65 -3.61
CA PRO A 111 -1.67 18.22 -4.99
C PRO A 111 -2.96 17.61 -5.57
N THR A 112 -3.18 17.81 -6.85
CA THR A 112 -4.21 17.11 -7.62
C THR A 112 -3.72 15.70 -7.99
N ALA A 113 -4.65 14.79 -8.28
CA ALA A 113 -4.30 13.44 -8.74
C ALA A 113 -3.47 13.46 -10.03
N GLU A 114 -3.71 14.44 -10.92
CA GLU A 114 -2.95 14.61 -12.17
C GLU A 114 -1.53 15.10 -11.89
N GLU A 115 -1.33 16.05 -10.96
CA GLU A 115 0.01 16.49 -10.55
C GLU A 115 0.80 15.31 -9.95
N VAL A 116 0.15 14.47 -9.12
CA VAL A 116 0.79 13.26 -8.56
C VAL A 116 1.17 12.28 -9.68
N LYS A 117 0.27 12.03 -10.63
CA LYS A 117 0.51 11.13 -11.76
C LYS A 117 1.73 11.57 -12.57
N ILE A 118 1.81 12.85 -12.93
CA ILE A 118 2.94 13.41 -13.71
C ILE A 118 4.27 13.16 -12.99
N GLU A 119 4.33 13.42 -11.67
CA GLU A 119 5.57 13.24 -10.93
C GLU A 119 5.95 11.76 -10.76
N VAL A 120 4.96 10.88 -10.55
CA VAL A 120 5.21 9.43 -10.46
C VAL A 120 5.70 8.87 -11.80
N GLU A 121 5.05 9.22 -12.92
CA GLU A 121 5.40 8.71 -14.27
C GLU A 121 6.78 9.17 -14.74
N ARG A 122 7.36 10.23 -14.17
CA ARG A 122 8.74 10.67 -14.44
C ARG A 122 9.80 9.73 -13.85
N ILE A 123 9.46 9.00 -12.79
CA ILE A 123 10.43 8.24 -11.97
C ILE A 123 10.15 6.76 -12.04
N ALA A 124 8.88 6.37 -11.86
CA ALA A 124 8.45 5.00 -11.68
C ALA A 124 8.05 4.35 -13.02
N LYS A 125 8.14 3.03 -13.05
CA LYS A 125 7.74 2.21 -14.21
C LYS A 125 6.25 2.28 -14.47
N ARG A 126 5.42 2.34 -13.39
CA ARG A 126 3.97 2.26 -13.51
C ARG A 126 3.29 2.98 -12.35
N PHE A 127 2.20 3.67 -12.67
CA PHE A 127 1.32 4.32 -11.72
C PHE A 127 -0.07 3.69 -11.75
N LEU A 128 -0.56 3.25 -10.59
CA LEU A 128 -1.86 2.56 -10.44
C LEU A 128 -2.71 3.28 -9.39
N PRO A 129 -3.49 4.29 -9.78
CA PRO A 129 -4.43 4.96 -8.88
C PRO A 129 -5.66 4.09 -8.62
N ILE A 130 -6.05 3.95 -7.36
CA ILE A 130 -7.16 3.11 -6.90
C ILE A 130 -8.13 3.96 -6.07
N ASP A 131 -9.39 3.99 -6.43
CA ASP A 131 -10.45 4.51 -5.55
C ASP A 131 -10.81 3.46 -4.50
N ALA A 132 -9.88 3.30 -3.53
CA ALA A 132 -9.97 2.26 -2.52
C ALA A 132 -11.19 2.43 -1.61
N ARG A 133 -11.59 3.68 -1.34
CA ARG A 133 -12.76 3.98 -0.52
C ARG A 133 -14.05 3.52 -1.19
N LYS A 134 -14.23 3.87 -2.46
CA LYS A 134 -15.41 3.44 -3.24
C LYS A 134 -15.51 1.92 -3.30
N LEU A 135 -14.40 1.21 -3.57
CA LEU A 135 -14.38 -0.24 -3.63
C LEU A 135 -14.68 -0.89 -2.26
N ALA A 136 -14.24 -0.28 -1.16
CA ALA A 136 -14.55 -0.74 0.19
C ALA A 136 -16.03 -0.49 0.54
N GLU A 137 -16.61 0.63 0.11
CA GLU A 137 -18.04 0.92 0.25
C GLU A 137 -18.90 -0.09 -0.54
N GLU A 138 -18.50 -0.43 -1.75
CA GLU A 138 -19.15 -1.46 -2.59
C GLU A 138 -19.08 -2.87 -1.97
N ALA A 139 -18.05 -3.15 -1.14
CA ALA A 139 -17.93 -4.38 -0.37
C ALA A 139 -18.60 -4.32 1.01
N ALA A 140 -19.37 -3.26 1.30
CA ALA A 140 -20.05 -3.01 2.57
C ALA A 140 -19.11 -2.88 3.79
N VAL A 141 -17.83 -2.57 3.58
CA VAL A 141 -16.82 -2.33 4.62
C VAL A 141 -16.06 -1.01 4.39
N PRO A 142 -16.71 0.14 4.49
CA PRO A 142 -16.13 1.44 4.10
C PRO A 142 -14.84 1.81 4.85
N MET A 143 -14.60 1.19 6.02
CA MET A 143 -13.38 1.38 6.81
C MET A 143 -12.22 0.49 6.37
N SER A 144 -12.42 -0.40 5.41
CA SER A 144 -11.44 -1.41 4.97
C SER A 144 -10.77 -1.03 3.64
N SER A 145 -10.59 0.26 3.36
CA SER A 145 -9.83 0.73 2.18
C SER A 145 -8.43 0.13 2.13
N ASN A 146 -7.81 -0.11 3.29
CA ASN A 146 -6.51 -0.79 3.38
C ASN A 146 -6.55 -2.22 2.83
N ILE A 147 -7.64 -2.94 2.99
CA ILE A 147 -7.81 -4.31 2.45
C ILE A 147 -7.92 -4.29 0.92
N VAL A 148 -8.62 -3.30 0.38
CA VAL A 148 -8.64 -3.07 -1.07
C VAL A 148 -7.22 -2.84 -1.61
N MET A 149 -6.42 -2.02 -0.91
CA MET A 149 -5.03 -1.73 -1.29
C MET A 149 -4.13 -2.97 -1.22
N ILE A 150 -4.33 -3.84 -0.23
CA ILE A 150 -3.65 -5.15 -0.15
C ILE A 150 -4.06 -6.03 -1.35
N GLY A 151 -5.34 -6.03 -1.71
CA GLY A 151 -5.83 -6.72 -2.91
C GLY A 151 -5.13 -6.21 -4.17
N ALA A 152 -5.04 -4.88 -4.31
CA ALA A 152 -4.34 -4.26 -5.43
C ALA A 152 -2.84 -4.63 -5.46
N LEU A 153 -2.17 -4.69 -4.31
CA LEU A 153 -0.80 -5.20 -4.19
C LEU A 153 -0.71 -6.64 -4.72
N ALA A 154 -1.55 -7.53 -4.20
CA ALA A 154 -1.54 -8.95 -4.54
C ALA A 154 -1.80 -9.18 -6.05
N GLY A 155 -2.72 -8.42 -6.63
CA GLY A 155 -3.08 -8.50 -8.05
C GLY A 155 -1.94 -8.13 -9.01
N THR A 156 -0.92 -7.38 -8.58
CA THR A 156 0.27 -7.10 -9.40
C THR A 156 1.14 -8.33 -9.63
N GLY A 157 1.05 -9.35 -8.76
CA GLY A 157 1.92 -10.52 -8.78
C GLY A 157 3.38 -10.24 -8.39
N THR A 158 3.73 -9.00 -8.05
CA THR A 158 5.12 -8.58 -7.76
C THR A 158 5.71 -9.32 -6.56
N THR A 159 4.88 -9.65 -5.56
CA THR A 159 5.34 -10.31 -4.32
C THR A 159 5.72 -11.79 -4.51
N GLY A 160 5.25 -12.42 -5.60
CA GLY A 160 5.38 -13.86 -5.81
C GLY A 160 4.59 -14.69 -4.79
N LEU A 161 3.67 -14.09 -4.04
CA LEU A 161 2.77 -14.75 -3.12
C LEU A 161 1.44 -15.06 -3.83
N GLU A 162 0.85 -16.19 -3.52
CA GLU A 162 -0.45 -16.57 -4.06
C GLU A 162 -1.58 -15.82 -3.35
N ARG A 163 -2.67 -15.59 -4.05
CA ARG A 163 -3.89 -14.94 -3.55
C ARG A 163 -4.36 -15.55 -2.23
N ARG A 164 -4.36 -16.88 -2.11
CA ARG A 164 -4.80 -17.60 -0.90
C ARG A 164 -4.01 -17.24 0.36
N HIS A 165 -2.73 -16.88 0.25
CA HIS A 165 -1.90 -16.48 1.39
C HIS A 165 -2.40 -15.16 1.98
N PHE A 166 -2.76 -14.20 1.13
CA PHE A 166 -3.34 -12.93 1.57
C PHE A 166 -4.73 -13.12 2.17
N GLU A 167 -5.60 -13.92 1.51
CA GLU A 167 -6.94 -14.20 2.02
C GLU A 167 -6.88 -14.82 3.42
N LYS A 168 -6.00 -15.80 3.63
CA LYS A 168 -5.81 -16.42 4.94
C LYS A 168 -5.24 -15.44 5.98
N ALA A 169 -4.30 -14.60 5.60
CA ALA A 169 -3.74 -13.57 6.47
C ALA A 169 -4.81 -12.53 6.87
N ILE A 170 -5.73 -12.17 5.96
CA ILE A 170 -6.86 -11.28 6.26
C ILE A 170 -7.78 -11.93 7.30
N GLU A 171 -8.19 -13.18 7.12
CA GLU A 171 -9.00 -13.91 8.09
C GLU A 171 -8.39 -13.94 9.50
N MET A 172 -7.05 -14.13 9.58
CA MET A 172 -6.31 -14.17 10.85
C MET A 172 -6.25 -12.80 11.55
N ASN A 173 -6.16 -11.72 10.80
CA ASN A 173 -5.95 -10.38 11.34
C ASN A 173 -7.25 -9.58 11.53
N ILE A 174 -8.31 -9.91 10.77
CA ILE A 174 -9.59 -9.21 10.78
C ILE A 174 -10.72 -10.24 11.00
N PRO A 175 -10.98 -10.64 12.26
CA PRO A 175 -11.96 -11.71 12.55
C PRO A 175 -13.43 -11.26 12.44
N ARG A 176 -13.67 -9.97 12.13
CA ARG A 176 -15.03 -9.43 11.94
C ARG A 176 -15.26 -9.10 10.48
N TRP A 177 -16.47 -9.33 9.98
CA TRP A 177 -16.88 -9.07 8.59
C TRP A 177 -15.91 -9.70 7.59
N VAL A 178 -15.53 -10.96 7.85
CA VAL A 178 -14.56 -11.68 7.02
C VAL A 178 -15.01 -11.77 5.56
N PRO A 179 -16.26 -12.16 5.23
CA PRO A 179 -16.72 -12.23 3.84
C PRO A 179 -16.61 -10.88 3.11
N GLU A 180 -17.01 -9.79 3.77
CA GLU A 180 -16.98 -8.44 3.19
C GLU A 180 -15.55 -7.95 2.99
N ASN A 181 -14.65 -8.26 3.92
CA ASN A 181 -13.23 -7.93 3.78
C ASN A 181 -12.56 -8.75 2.66
N LEU A 182 -12.93 -10.00 2.48
CA LEU A 182 -12.45 -10.81 1.35
C LEU A 182 -13.01 -10.28 0.01
N ASP A 183 -14.26 -9.77 -0.03
CA ASP A 183 -14.79 -9.08 -1.20
C ASP A 183 -14.03 -7.77 -1.50
N ALA A 184 -13.75 -6.96 -0.47
CA ALA A 184 -12.93 -5.77 -0.61
C ALA A 184 -11.53 -6.08 -1.18
N PHE A 185 -10.90 -7.14 -0.67
CA PHE A 185 -9.63 -7.65 -1.20
C PHE A 185 -9.76 -8.08 -2.67
N ALA A 186 -10.81 -8.85 -3.01
CA ALA A 186 -11.06 -9.34 -4.36
C ALA A 186 -11.23 -8.18 -5.35
N LYS A 187 -11.99 -7.13 -4.98
CA LYS A 187 -12.17 -5.93 -5.80
C LYS A 187 -10.82 -5.24 -6.09
N GLY A 188 -9.99 -5.04 -5.08
CA GLY A 188 -8.64 -4.49 -5.26
C GLY A 188 -7.77 -5.37 -6.17
N PHE A 189 -7.79 -6.67 -5.96
CA PHE A 189 -7.05 -7.65 -6.77
C PHE A 189 -7.45 -7.60 -8.25
N GLU A 190 -8.74 -7.54 -8.54
CA GLU A 190 -9.24 -7.50 -9.93
C GLU A 190 -8.80 -6.26 -10.68
N VAL A 191 -8.73 -5.10 -10.01
CA VAL A 191 -8.28 -3.86 -10.65
C VAL A 191 -6.88 -4.02 -11.21
N THR A 192 -5.96 -4.63 -10.48
CA THR A 192 -4.53 -4.70 -10.86
C THR A 192 -4.17 -5.97 -11.62
N SER A 193 -4.87 -7.09 -11.41
CA SER A 193 -4.58 -8.36 -12.09
C SER A 193 -4.79 -8.28 -13.63
N ARG A 194 -5.66 -7.38 -14.08
CA ARG A 194 -5.85 -7.09 -15.52
C ARG A 194 -4.62 -6.42 -16.15
N TRP A 195 -3.82 -5.72 -15.36
CA TRP A 195 -2.65 -4.97 -15.81
C TRP A 195 -1.37 -5.81 -15.85
N SER A 196 -1.33 -6.92 -15.13
CA SER A 196 -0.21 -7.87 -15.19
C SER A 196 -0.25 -8.76 -16.44
N ARG A 197 -1.36 -8.77 -17.15
CA ARG A 197 -1.59 -9.57 -18.38
C ARG A 197 -1.40 -8.75 -19.67
N ALA A 198 -1.19 -7.45 -19.58
CA ALA A 198 -0.95 -6.53 -20.69
C ALA A 198 0.54 -6.16 -20.77
#